data_053a0f50de2a5d2d6fb320c139e2ff0c
#
_entry.id   053a0f50de2a5d2d6fb320c139e2ff0c
#
_cell.length_a   1.000
_cell.length_b   1.000
_cell.length_c   1.000
_cell.angle_alpha   90.00
_cell.angle_beta   90.00
_cell.angle_gamma   90.00
#
_symmetry.space_group_name_H-M   'P 1'
#
loop_
_entity.id
_entity.type
_entity.pdbx_description
1 polymer ?
#
loop_
_entity_poly.entity_id
_entity_poly.type
_entity_poly.pdbx_seq_one_letter_code
_entity_poly.pdbx_strand_id
1 'polypeptide(L)'
;MSQRPGRRAYFLITLFALLLVLFPFLFWYLTWFGRKLSDAQIDQYLADQSSPRHAQHALVQIGERISAHRDASRWYPAIIQQSSSPSLELRQTAAWIMGQDRNYPPFHEALLRLIHDPEPMVRRNAAPALSVFGAPAARPELLAMLRPFTITAPAPGTLKYRLKLGDYVNPGTKVALIGEVEVRAAVPGEVRSLERKDGAAVQPGAPLADLSADESHVWEALRALYLVGQPSDLEDVERYVRPVPGMRDTVQRQAAATVEAIQARKTTP
;
A
#
# COMPACT_ATOMS: atom_id res chain seq x y z
N MET A 1 55.85 -13.93 15.23
CA MET A 1 56.17 -12.47 15.02
C MET A 1 55.14 -11.92 14.06
N SER A 2 54.16 -11.20 14.58
CA SER A 2 53.11 -10.53 13.78
C SER A 2 53.72 -9.22 13.25
N GLN A 3 53.99 -9.15 11.95
CA GLN A 3 54.43 -7.90 11.32
C GLN A 3 53.26 -6.93 11.32
N ARG A 4 53.36 -5.79 11.99
CA ARG A 4 52.41 -4.70 11.91
C ARG A 4 52.36 -4.17 10.48
N PRO A 5 51.18 -4.07 9.87
CA PRO A 5 51.06 -3.55 8.50
C PRO A 5 51.62 -2.13 8.42
N GLY A 6 52.40 -1.85 7.38
CA GLY A 6 53.00 -0.53 7.17
C GLY A 6 51.93 0.53 6.87
N ARG A 7 52.26 1.82 7.06
CA ARG A 7 51.36 2.99 6.83
C ARG A 7 50.63 2.91 5.47
N ARG A 8 51.27 2.39 4.43
CA ARG A 8 50.65 2.21 3.10
C ARG A 8 49.53 1.15 3.12
N ALA A 9 49.71 0.07 3.88
CA ALA A 9 48.69 -0.98 4.00
C ALA A 9 47.44 -0.45 4.77
N TYR A 10 47.65 0.30 5.81
CA TYR A 10 46.52 0.95 6.51
C TYR A 10 45.77 1.94 5.61
N PHE A 11 46.47 2.75 4.83
CA PHE A 11 45.88 3.67 3.86
C PHE A 11 45.02 2.93 2.82
N LEU A 12 45.56 1.84 2.24
CA LEU A 12 44.85 1.03 1.25
C LEU A 12 43.61 0.33 1.85
N ILE A 13 43.72 -0.18 3.08
CA ILE A 13 42.58 -0.80 3.79
C ILE A 13 41.50 0.25 4.05
N THR A 14 41.86 1.44 4.54
CA THR A 14 40.92 2.50 4.81
C THR A 14 40.24 3.01 3.54
N LEU A 15 41.01 3.18 2.45
CA LEU A 15 40.46 3.57 1.14
C LEU A 15 39.49 2.51 0.60
N PHE A 16 39.85 1.25 0.70
CA PHE A 16 39.01 0.13 0.28
C PHE A 16 37.70 0.08 1.11
N ALA A 17 37.80 0.21 2.43
CA ALA A 17 36.63 0.28 3.31
C ALA A 17 35.72 1.47 2.96
N LEU A 18 36.32 2.65 2.69
CA LEU A 18 35.57 3.83 2.26
C LEU A 18 34.84 3.59 0.92
N LEU A 19 35.51 2.99 -0.06
CA LEU A 19 34.93 2.67 -1.36
C LEU A 19 33.81 1.63 -1.23
N LEU A 20 33.94 0.69 -0.32
CA LEU A 20 32.94 -0.37 -0.06
C LEU A 20 31.66 0.20 0.54
N VAL A 21 31.73 1.32 1.24
CA VAL A 21 30.56 2.05 1.76
C VAL A 21 30.06 3.09 0.74
N LEU A 22 30.97 3.83 0.13
CA LEU A 22 30.62 4.94 -0.77
C LEU A 22 30.00 4.44 -2.08
N PHE A 23 30.49 3.33 -2.63
CA PHE A 23 30.01 2.79 -3.92
C PHE A 23 28.54 2.31 -3.83
N PRO A 24 28.13 1.47 -2.86
CA PRO A 24 26.71 1.12 -2.68
C PRO A 24 25.84 2.33 -2.40
N PHE A 25 26.33 3.30 -1.63
CA PHE A 25 25.61 4.54 -1.33
C PHE A 25 25.40 5.39 -2.60
N LEU A 26 26.45 5.58 -3.41
CA LEU A 26 26.36 6.32 -4.67
C LEU A 26 25.50 5.56 -5.70
N PHE A 27 25.66 4.25 -5.77
CA PHE A 27 24.81 3.42 -6.61
C PHE A 27 23.36 3.53 -6.22
N TRP A 28 23.03 3.42 -4.91
CA TRP A 28 21.69 3.63 -4.39
C TRP A 28 21.16 5.04 -4.70
N TYR A 29 21.98 6.07 -4.44
CA TYR A 29 21.60 7.47 -4.68
C TYR A 29 21.37 7.78 -6.17
N LEU A 30 22.17 7.21 -7.06
CA LEU A 30 22.08 7.46 -8.51
C LEU A 30 21.02 6.61 -9.22
N THR A 31 20.71 5.42 -8.69
CA THR A 31 19.80 4.46 -9.33
C THR A 31 18.43 4.37 -8.68
N TRP A 32 18.22 4.94 -7.49
CA TRP A 32 17.00 4.84 -6.71
C TRP A 32 16.25 6.18 -6.62
N PHE A 33 15.03 6.14 -6.06
CA PHE A 33 14.09 7.26 -5.93
C PHE A 33 14.62 8.54 -5.24
N GLY A 34 15.83 8.53 -4.67
CA GLY A 34 16.43 9.68 -3.97
C GLY A 34 16.85 10.85 -4.88
N ARG A 35 17.01 10.62 -6.19
CA ARG A 35 17.41 11.70 -7.12
C ARG A 35 16.20 12.55 -7.51
N LYS A 36 16.27 13.84 -7.23
CA LYS A 36 15.27 14.80 -7.72
C LYS A 36 15.31 14.88 -9.25
N LEU A 37 14.14 14.70 -9.87
CA LEU A 37 13.97 14.82 -11.31
C LEU A 37 13.69 16.29 -11.69
N SER A 38 14.28 16.74 -12.79
CA SER A 38 13.84 17.96 -13.45
C SER A 38 12.48 17.73 -14.15
N ASP A 39 11.78 18.79 -14.49
CA ASP A 39 10.50 18.70 -15.19
C ASP A 39 10.60 17.92 -16.51
N ALA A 40 11.67 18.16 -17.29
CA ALA A 40 11.92 17.42 -18.51
C ALA A 40 12.16 15.91 -18.27
N GLN A 41 12.81 15.54 -17.15
CA GLN A 41 13.00 14.15 -16.78
C GLN A 41 11.69 13.50 -16.31
N ILE A 42 10.83 14.24 -15.60
CA ILE A 42 9.49 13.76 -15.24
C ILE A 42 8.69 13.47 -16.51
N ASP A 43 8.66 14.42 -17.47
CA ASP A 43 7.97 14.25 -18.75
C ASP A 43 8.50 13.01 -19.51
N GLN A 44 9.83 12.87 -19.59
CA GLN A 44 10.47 11.71 -20.24
C GLN A 44 10.11 10.38 -19.54
N TYR A 45 10.14 10.35 -18.20
CA TYR A 45 9.86 9.13 -17.42
C TYR A 45 8.40 8.72 -17.50
N LEU A 46 7.47 9.67 -17.56
CA LEU A 46 6.04 9.39 -17.74
C LEU A 46 5.73 8.87 -19.15
N ALA A 47 6.51 9.28 -20.16
CA ALA A 47 6.38 8.81 -21.53
C ALA A 47 7.03 7.44 -21.80
N ASP A 48 7.92 7.00 -20.90
CA ASP A 48 8.64 5.73 -21.05
C ASP A 48 7.78 4.53 -20.65
N GLN A 49 7.06 3.98 -21.61
CA GLN A 49 6.23 2.78 -21.43
C GLN A 49 7.05 1.50 -21.24
N SER A 50 8.34 1.51 -21.58
CA SER A 50 9.22 0.33 -21.46
C SER A 50 9.68 0.06 -20.03
N SER A 51 9.62 1.08 -19.16
CA SER A 51 10.10 1.01 -17.77
C SER A 51 9.06 1.55 -16.77
N PRO A 52 8.14 0.71 -16.26
CA PRO A 52 7.18 1.13 -15.24
C PRO A 52 7.82 1.78 -14.01
N ARG A 53 9.07 1.43 -13.69
CA ARG A 53 9.82 2.03 -12.58
C ARG A 53 10.15 3.51 -12.81
N HIS A 54 10.44 3.93 -14.05
CA HIS A 54 10.64 5.33 -14.39
C HIS A 54 9.34 6.12 -14.17
N ALA A 55 8.23 5.62 -14.70
CA ALA A 55 6.92 6.25 -14.51
C ALA A 55 6.55 6.33 -13.01
N GLN A 56 6.81 5.28 -12.24
CA GLN A 56 6.57 5.27 -10.79
C GLN A 56 7.42 6.32 -10.07
N HIS A 57 8.71 6.43 -10.41
CA HIS A 57 9.59 7.47 -9.84
C HIS A 57 9.08 8.88 -10.15
N ALA A 58 8.68 9.14 -11.39
CA ALA A 58 8.09 10.42 -11.77
C ALA A 58 6.80 10.72 -10.99
N LEU A 59 5.90 9.74 -10.89
CA LEU A 59 4.65 9.87 -10.13
C LEU A 59 4.90 10.20 -8.65
N VAL A 60 5.82 9.51 -7.98
CA VAL A 60 6.15 9.78 -6.58
C VAL A 60 6.62 11.23 -6.40
N GLN A 61 7.49 11.72 -7.29
CA GLN A 61 7.96 13.10 -7.20
C GLN A 61 6.90 14.15 -7.54
N ILE A 62 5.93 13.82 -8.39
CA ILE A 62 4.75 14.66 -8.60
C ILE A 62 3.93 14.72 -7.30
N GLY A 63 3.67 13.58 -6.66
CA GLY A 63 2.99 13.53 -5.36
C GLY A 63 3.70 14.33 -4.27
N GLU A 64 5.02 14.28 -4.20
CA GLU A 64 5.82 15.11 -3.28
C GLU A 64 5.67 16.61 -3.56
N ARG A 65 5.55 17.01 -4.84
CA ARG A 65 5.30 18.42 -5.21
C ARG A 65 3.91 18.88 -4.77
N ILE A 66 2.88 18.06 -4.99
CA ILE A 66 1.51 18.37 -4.55
C ILE A 66 1.46 18.51 -3.03
N SER A 67 2.04 17.54 -2.30
CA SER A 67 2.12 17.57 -0.83
C SER A 67 2.88 18.78 -0.30
N ALA A 68 3.86 19.28 -1.05
CA ALA A 68 4.62 20.50 -0.73
C ALA A 68 3.94 21.80 -1.25
N HIS A 69 2.66 21.71 -1.67
CA HIS A 69 1.89 22.84 -2.24
C HIS A 69 2.58 23.52 -3.42
N ARG A 70 3.36 22.78 -4.22
CA ARG A 70 3.97 23.26 -5.45
C ARG A 70 3.11 22.87 -6.63
N ASP A 71 3.03 23.74 -7.65
CA ASP A 71 2.25 23.45 -8.84
C ASP A 71 2.76 22.20 -9.55
N ALA A 72 1.84 21.27 -9.77
CA ALA A 72 2.04 20.01 -10.47
C ALA A 72 0.93 19.73 -11.48
N SER A 73 0.03 20.71 -11.69
CA SER A 73 -1.20 20.56 -12.48
C SER A 73 -0.94 20.14 -13.94
N ARG A 74 0.21 20.51 -14.51
CA ARG A 74 0.60 20.10 -15.87
C ARG A 74 0.68 18.57 -16.04
N TRP A 75 0.91 17.80 -14.97
CA TRP A 75 1.02 16.34 -15.00
C TRP A 75 -0.27 15.61 -14.60
N TYR A 76 -1.33 16.33 -14.21
CA TYR A 76 -2.59 15.69 -13.79
C TYR A 76 -3.20 14.78 -14.86
N PRO A 77 -3.19 15.13 -16.16
CA PRO A 77 -3.63 14.21 -17.21
C PRO A 77 -2.80 12.91 -17.27
N ALA A 78 -1.48 13.00 -17.05
CA ALA A 78 -0.61 11.83 -17.03
C ALA A 78 -0.87 10.94 -15.81
N ILE A 79 -1.16 11.50 -14.63
CA ILE A 79 -1.58 10.73 -13.45
C ILE A 79 -2.85 9.92 -13.74
N ILE A 80 -3.85 10.56 -14.39
CA ILE A 80 -5.09 9.88 -14.79
C ILE A 80 -4.79 8.78 -15.82
N GLN A 81 -3.91 9.00 -16.76
CA GLN A 81 -3.50 7.97 -17.70
C GLN A 81 -2.87 6.77 -16.99
N GLN A 82 -1.99 7.00 -16.03
CA GLN A 82 -1.35 5.93 -15.24
C GLN A 82 -2.33 5.18 -14.34
N SER A 83 -3.48 5.76 -13.99
CA SER A 83 -4.54 5.04 -13.27
C SER A 83 -5.19 3.91 -14.09
N SER A 84 -4.96 3.86 -15.39
CA SER A 84 -5.42 2.79 -16.27
C SER A 84 -4.27 1.91 -16.79
N SER A 85 -3.08 2.02 -16.19
CA SER A 85 -1.89 1.23 -16.56
C SER A 85 -2.10 -0.27 -16.32
N PRO A 86 -1.52 -1.17 -17.13
CA PRO A 86 -1.46 -2.59 -16.82
C PRO A 86 -0.63 -2.87 -15.55
N SER A 87 0.31 -2.00 -15.15
CA SER A 87 1.09 -2.15 -13.92
C SER A 87 0.24 -1.81 -12.69
N LEU A 88 0.15 -2.77 -11.76
CA LEU A 88 -0.46 -2.61 -10.45
C LEU A 88 0.13 -1.41 -9.70
N GLU A 89 1.46 -1.31 -9.68
CA GLU A 89 2.21 -0.28 -8.95
C GLU A 89 1.88 1.13 -9.44
N LEU A 90 1.69 1.29 -10.75
CA LEU A 90 1.33 2.59 -11.33
C LEU A 90 -0.10 2.99 -10.99
N ARG A 91 -1.07 2.05 -11.09
CA ARG A 91 -2.46 2.32 -10.69
C ARG A 91 -2.58 2.67 -9.21
N GLN A 92 -1.86 1.92 -8.36
CA GLN A 92 -1.82 2.16 -6.91
C GLN A 92 -1.21 3.53 -6.57
N THR A 93 -0.09 3.88 -7.20
CA THR A 93 0.58 5.17 -6.99
C THR A 93 -0.28 6.33 -7.48
N ALA A 94 -0.91 6.18 -8.65
CA ALA A 94 -1.82 7.18 -9.20
C ALA A 94 -3.03 7.41 -8.26
N ALA A 95 -3.63 6.34 -7.71
CA ALA A 95 -4.72 6.45 -6.75
C ALA A 95 -4.33 7.27 -5.52
N TRP A 96 -3.16 6.98 -4.93
CA TRP A 96 -2.64 7.71 -3.78
C TRP A 96 -2.41 9.19 -4.09
N ILE A 97 -1.83 9.53 -5.25
CA ILE A 97 -1.55 10.92 -5.64
C ILE A 97 -2.85 11.70 -5.84
N MET A 98 -3.84 11.10 -6.50
CA MET A 98 -5.12 11.78 -6.78
C MET A 98 -5.86 12.20 -5.50
N GLY A 99 -5.66 11.51 -4.38
CA GLY A 99 -6.19 11.91 -3.07
C GLY A 99 -5.54 13.15 -2.46
N GLN A 100 -4.44 13.66 -3.02
CA GLN A 100 -3.71 14.80 -2.46
C GLN A 100 -4.24 16.16 -2.97
N ASP A 101 -5.03 16.19 -4.04
CA ASP A 101 -5.67 17.40 -4.53
C ASP A 101 -7.15 17.16 -4.87
N ARG A 102 -8.01 17.55 -3.95
CA ARG A 102 -9.48 17.47 -4.10
C ARG A 102 -10.07 18.52 -5.05
N ASN A 103 -9.28 19.51 -5.48
CA ASN A 103 -9.79 20.62 -6.29
C ASN A 103 -9.78 20.31 -7.80
N TYR A 104 -9.34 19.10 -8.18
CA TYR A 104 -9.34 18.67 -9.58
C TYR A 104 -10.39 17.57 -9.81
N PRO A 105 -11.60 17.92 -10.33
CA PRO A 105 -12.71 16.98 -10.49
C PRO A 105 -12.38 15.70 -11.29
N PRO A 106 -11.53 15.71 -12.33
CA PRO A 106 -11.19 14.48 -13.05
C PRO A 106 -10.49 13.41 -12.19
N PHE A 107 -9.85 13.79 -11.06
CA PHE A 107 -9.31 12.82 -10.10
C PHE A 107 -10.43 12.04 -9.40
N HIS A 108 -11.50 12.70 -9.01
CA HIS A 108 -12.68 12.03 -8.45
C HIS A 108 -13.23 10.96 -9.40
N GLU A 109 -13.42 11.28 -10.67
CA GLU A 109 -13.91 10.34 -11.67
C GLU A 109 -12.96 9.15 -11.88
N ALA A 110 -11.65 9.39 -11.87
CA ALA A 110 -10.66 8.32 -11.98
C ALA A 110 -10.68 7.41 -10.73
N LEU A 111 -10.80 7.98 -9.53
CA LEU A 111 -10.88 7.23 -8.28
C LEU A 111 -12.17 6.40 -8.18
N LEU A 112 -13.31 6.89 -8.71
CA LEU A 112 -14.56 6.11 -8.81
C LEU A 112 -14.40 4.85 -9.69
N ARG A 113 -13.51 4.86 -10.67
CA ARG A 113 -13.17 3.65 -11.41
C ARG A 113 -12.26 2.73 -10.62
N LEU A 114 -11.22 3.29 -9.97
CA LEU A 114 -10.22 2.53 -9.22
C LEU A 114 -10.76 1.85 -7.97
N ILE A 115 -11.88 2.32 -7.40
CA ILE A 115 -12.53 1.64 -6.27
C ILE A 115 -13.10 0.26 -6.66
N HIS A 116 -13.22 -0.03 -7.95
CA HIS A 116 -13.64 -1.30 -8.52
C HIS A 116 -12.49 -2.08 -9.19
N ASP A 117 -11.25 -1.67 -8.98
CA ASP A 117 -10.08 -2.38 -9.51
C ASP A 117 -10.04 -3.83 -9.00
N PRO A 118 -9.66 -4.82 -9.83
CA PRO A 118 -9.54 -6.22 -9.39
C PRO A 118 -8.53 -6.38 -8.25
N GLU A 119 -7.48 -5.53 -8.20
CA GLU A 119 -6.42 -5.63 -7.23
C GLU A 119 -6.77 -4.92 -5.91
N PRO A 120 -6.82 -5.65 -4.76
CA PRO A 120 -7.17 -5.05 -3.48
C PRO A 120 -6.32 -3.85 -3.10
N MET A 121 -5.01 -3.86 -3.39
CA MET A 121 -4.12 -2.76 -3.04
C MET A 121 -4.41 -1.48 -3.81
N VAL A 122 -4.93 -1.57 -5.04
CA VAL A 122 -5.40 -0.39 -5.79
C VAL A 122 -6.64 0.19 -5.14
N ARG A 123 -7.64 -0.66 -4.81
CA ARG A 123 -8.86 -0.22 -4.12
C ARG A 123 -8.57 0.41 -2.77
N ARG A 124 -7.64 -0.18 -1.97
CA ARG A 124 -7.21 0.32 -0.66
C ARG A 124 -6.47 1.65 -0.70
N ASN A 125 -5.88 2.02 -1.84
CA ASN A 125 -5.36 3.37 -2.07
C ASN A 125 -6.44 4.32 -2.62
N ALA A 126 -7.35 3.82 -3.46
CA ALA A 126 -8.42 4.63 -4.02
C ALA A 126 -9.49 5.04 -2.99
N ALA A 127 -9.83 4.15 -2.03
CA ALA A 127 -10.87 4.42 -1.05
C ALA A 127 -10.55 5.59 -0.11
N PRO A 128 -9.39 5.65 0.56
CA PRO A 128 -9.00 6.82 1.34
C PRO A 128 -8.90 8.09 0.48
N ALA A 129 -8.34 7.99 -0.74
CA ALA A 129 -8.26 9.11 -1.68
C ALA A 129 -9.65 9.64 -2.05
N LEU A 130 -10.60 8.75 -2.33
CA LEU A 130 -11.98 9.10 -2.70
C LEU A 130 -12.75 9.76 -1.53
N SER A 131 -12.44 9.36 -0.29
CA SER A 131 -13.05 9.95 0.91
C SER A 131 -12.77 11.46 1.06
N VAL A 132 -11.62 11.94 0.54
CA VAL A 132 -11.24 13.36 0.56
C VAL A 132 -12.19 14.21 -0.29
N PHE A 133 -12.82 13.60 -1.29
CA PHE A 133 -13.89 14.22 -2.11
C PHE A 133 -15.27 14.08 -1.48
N GLY A 134 -15.40 13.52 -0.27
CA GLY A 134 -16.67 13.30 0.41
C GLY A 134 -17.52 12.19 -0.22
N ALA A 135 -16.95 11.32 -1.04
CA ALA A 135 -17.70 10.33 -1.81
C ALA A 135 -18.04 9.06 -0.98
N PRO A 136 -19.33 8.74 -0.77
CA PRO A 136 -19.78 7.57 -0.01
C PRO A 136 -19.35 6.23 -0.65
N ALA A 137 -19.07 6.21 -1.95
CA ALA A 137 -18.62 5.03 -2.68
C ALA A 137 -17.31 4.42 -2.11
N ALA A 138 -16.52 5.18 -1.36
CA ALA A 138 -15.33 4.71 -0.66
C ALA A 138 -15.64 3.72 0.49
N ARG A 139 -16.81 3.84 1.14
CA ARG A 139 -17.12 3.16 2.41
C ARG A 139 -16.99 1.63 2.39
N PRO A 140 -17.49 0.89 1.38
CA PRO A 140 -17.37 -0.57 1.37
C PRO A 140 -15.92 -1.07 1.48
N GLU A 141 -14.98 -0.47 0.75
CA GLU A 141 -13.56 -0.85 0.82
C GLU A 141 -12.93 -0.38 2.14
N LEU A 142 -13.29 0.82 2.65
CA LEU A 142 -12.81 1.28 3.95
C LEU A 142 -13.23 0.35 5.09
N LEU A 143 -14.46 -0.16 5.08
CA LEU A 143 -14.92 -1.15 6.05
C LEU A 143 -14.21 -2.51 5.86
N ALA A 144 -13.93 -2.91 4.61
CA ALA A 144 -13.15 -4.11 4.33
C ALA A 144 -11.70 -4.02 4.87
N MET A 145 -11.11 -2.80 4.90
CA MET A 145 -9.79 -2.57 5.49
C MET A 145 -9.78 -2.73 7.02
N LEU A 146 -10.92 -2.58 7.69
CA LEU A 146 -11.08 -2.79 9.14
C LEU A 146 -11.27 -4.28 9.52
N ARG A 147 -11.44 -5.17 8.55
CA ARG A 147 -11.76 -6.58 8.79
C ARG A 147 -10.60 -7.49 8.41
N PRO A 148 -10.50 -8.70 8.99
CA PRO A 148 -9.60 -9.71 8.50
C PRO A 148 -9.78 -9.98 7.01
N PHE A 149 -8.70 -10.35 6.33
CA PHE A 149 -8.72 -10.69 4.90
C PHE A 149 -8.53 -12.19 4.72
N THR A 150 -9.52 -12.87 4.11
CA THR A 150 -9.44 -14.30 3.82
C THR A 150 -8.75 -14.54 2.49
N ILE A 151 -7.67 -15.30 2.51
CA ILE A 151 -7.00 -15.83 1.32
C ILE A 151 -7.74 -17.08 0.86
N THR A 152 -8.14 -17.13 -0.41
CA THR A 152 -8.85 -18.25 -1.00
C THR A 152 -8.04 -18.97 -2.07
N ALA A 153 -8.38 -20.21 -2.34
CA ALA A 153 -7.78 -21.01 -3.40
C ALA A 153 -8.17 -20.48 -4.79
N PRO A 154 -7.20 -20.16 -5.68
CA PRO A 154 -7.50 -19.72 -7.05
C PRO A 154 -7.79 -20.88 -8.00
N ALA A 155 -7.38 -22.11 -7.68
CA ALA A 155 -7.48 -23.29 -8.51
C ALA A 155 -7.75 -24.55 -7.67
N PRO A 156 -8.21 -25.65 -8.28
CA PRO A 156 -8.30 -26.94 -7.60
C PRO A 156 -6.92 -27.60 -7.48
N GLY A 157 -6.70 -28.37 -6.42
CA GLY A 157 -5.46 -29.12 -6.25
C GLY A 157 -5.13 -29.45 -4.81
N THR A 158 -3.92 -29.97 -4.58
CA THR A 158 -3.40 -30.29 -3.25
C THR A 158 -2.71 -29.07 -2.67
N LEU A 159 -3.13 -28.64 -1.48
CA LEU A 159 -2.61 -27.49 -0.77
C LEU A 159 -1.26 -27.81 -0.10
N LYS A 160 -0.30 -26.92 -0.25
CA LYS A 160 0.98 -26.93 0.48
C LYS A 160 1.30 -25.53 0.99
N TYR A 161 1.19 -25.33 2.30
CA TYR A 161 1.52 -24.05 2.90
C TYR A 161 3.01 -23.72 2.83
N ARG A 162 3.32 -22.42 2.75
CA ARG A 162 4.66 -21.85 2.86
C ARG A 162 4.82 -20.98 4.10
N LEU A 163 3.74 -20.77 4.82
CA LEU A 163 3.62 -19.93 6.00
C LEU A 163 3.08 -20.75 7.18
N LYS A 164 3.22 -20.18 8.35
CA LYS A 164 2.67 -20.67 9.61
C LYS A 164 1.92 -19.56 10.34
N LEU A 165 1.17 -19.93 11.37
CA LEU A 165 0.51 -18.98 12.26
C LEU A 165 1.51 -17.98 12.85
N GLY A 166 1.15 -16.70 12.86
CA GLY A 166 1.97 -15.60 13.35
C GLY A 166 2.94 -15.01 12.33
N ASP A 167 3.12 -15.63 11.14
CA ASP A 167 3.93 -15.02 10.09
C ASP A 167 3.25 -13.74 9.56
N TYR A 168 4.02 -12.66 9.42
CA TYR A 168 3.55 -11.44 8.77
C TYR A 168 3.85 -11.49 7.28
N VAL A 169 2.87 -11.14 6.45
CA VAL A 169 2.97 -11.13 4.99
C VAL A 169 2.79 -9.73 4.41
N ASN A 170 3.46 -9.48 3.31
CA ASN A 170 3.25 -8.31 2.46
C ASN A 170 2.58 -8.74 1.14
N PRO A 171 1.98 -7.82 0.38
CA PRO A 171 1.48 -8.11 -0.96
C PRO A 171 2.56 -8.80 -1.82
N GLY A 172 2.18 -9.88 -2.51
CA GLY A 172 3.09 -10.70 -3.30
C GLY A 172 3.82 -11.82 -2.54
N THR A 173 3.78 -11.85 -1.20
CA THR A 173 4.35 -12.96 -0.40
C THR A 173 3.67 -14.28 -0.76
N LYS A 174 4.48 -15.33 -1.05
CA LYS A 174 3.95 -16.69 -1.32
C LYS A 174 3.38 -17.29 -0.04
N VAL A 175 2.08 -17.54 -0.04
CA VAL A 175 1.34 -18.10 1.10
C VAL A 175 1.28 -19.62 1.02
N ALA A 176 1.01 -20.14 -0.18
CA ALA A 176 0.85 -21.55 -0.42
C ALA A 176 1.13 -21.91 -1.89
N LEU A 177 1.19 -23.22 -2.16
CA LEU A 177 1.06 -23.81 -3.48
C LEU A 177 -0.20 -24.66 -3.52
N ILE A 178 -0.91 -24.66 -4.65
CA ILE A 178 -2.00 -25.58 -4.96
C ILE A 178 -1.61 -26.31 -6.23
N GLY A 179 -1.11 -27.55 -6.08
CA GLY A 179 -0.35 -28.19 -7.15
C GLY A 179 0.87 -27.34 -7.52
N GLU A 180 0.90 -26.79 -8.75
CA GLU A 180 1.96 -25.89 -9.23
C GLU A 180 1.56 -24.40 -9.16
N VAL A 181 0.31 -24.09 -8.80
CA VAL A 181 -0.20 -22.71 -8.76
C VAL A 181 0.24 -22.02 -7.47
N GLU A 182 0.96 -20.91 -7.59
CA GLU A 182 1.34 -20.09 -6.44
C GLU A 182 0.16 -19.26 -5.94
N VAL A 183 -0.13 -19.36 -4.64
CA VAL A 183 -1.04 -18.46 -3.95
C VAL A 183 -0.24 -17.39 -3.25
N ARG A 184 -0.52 -16.12 -3.57
CA ARG A 184 0.17 -14.96 -2.99
C ARG A 184 -0.78 -14.11 -2.17
N ALA A 185 -0.26 -13.50 -1.11
CA ALA A 185 -1.00 -12.51 -0.34
C ALA A 185 -1.31 -11.29 -1.22
N ALA A 186 -2.56 -10.88 -1.27
CA ALA A 186 -2.99 -9.68 -1.99
C ALA A 186 -2.92 -8.42 -1.13
N VAL A 187 -2.89 -8.57 0.20
CA VAL A 187 -2.83 -7.49 1.19
C VAL A 187 -1.85 -7.83 2.30
N PRO A 188 -1.32 -6.85 3.05
CA PRO A 188 -0.49 -7.12 4.23
C PRO A 188 -1.34 -7.60 5.40
N GLY A 189 -0.71 -8.35 6.32
CA GLY A 189 -1.31 -8.79 7.57
C GLY A 189 -0.56 -9.96 8.20
N GLU A 190 -0.90 -10.28 9.44
CA GLU A 190 -0.38 -11.45 10.14
C GLU A 190 -1.31 -12.64 9.95
N VAL A 191 -0.78 -13.82 9.70
CA VAL A 191 -1.54 -15.07 9.56
C VAL A 191 -2.17 -15.44 10.91
N ARG A 192 -3.48 -15.32 11.03
CA ARG A 192 -4.25 -15.60 12.27
C ARG A 192 -4.85 -16.99 12.30
N SER A 193 -5.19 -17.53 11.13
CA SER A 193 -5.70 -18.90 11.02
C SER A 193 -5.20 -19.57 9.74
N LEU A 194 -5.14 -20.89 9.78
CA LEU A 194 -5.00 -21.77 8.61
C LEU A 194 -6.24 -22.63 8.54
N GLU A 195 -7.09 -22.40 7.53
CA GLU A 195 -8.44 -22.96 7.43
C GLU A 195 -8.47 -24.43 6.94
N ARG A 196 -7.34 -24.91 6.44
CA ARG A 196 -7.19 -26.28 5.92
C ARG A 196 -5.90 -26.90 6.46
N LYS A 197 -5.86 -28.23 6.50
CA LYS A 197 -4.63 -28.97 6.79
C LYS A 197 -3.70 -28.94 5.58
N ASP A 198 -2.41 -28.92 5.81
CA ASP A 198 -1.41 -29.11 4.76
C ASP A 198 -1.62 -30.48 4.10
N GLY A 199 -1.55 -30.55 2.77
CA GLY A 199 -1.86 -31.74 1.99
C GLY A 199 -3.37 -31.94 1.65
N ALA A 200 -4.27 -31.08 2.13
CA ALA A 200 -5.69 -31.18 1.82
C ALA A 200 -5.97 -30.86 0.34
N ALA A 201 -6.94 -31.59 -0.25
CA ALA A 201 -7.50 -31.22 -1.54
C ALA A 201 -8.44 -30.01 -1.38
N VAL A 202 -8.27 -29.00 -2.22
CA VAL A 202 -9.06 -27.76 -2.22
C VAL A 202 -9.68 -27.49 -3.59
N GLN A 203 -10.78 -26.74 -3.59
CA GLN A 203 -11.46 -26.25 -4.78
C GLN A 203 -11.32 -24.73 -4.89
N PRO A 204 -11.49 -24.11 -6.08
CA PRO A 204 -11.50 -22.67 -6.24
C PRO A 204 -12.47 -22.00 -5.24
N GLY A 205 -12.04 -20.89 -4.62
CA GLY A 205 -12.82 -20.18 -3.62
C GLY A 205 -12.75 -20.77 -2.20
N ALA A 206 -12.16 -21.95 -1.99
CA ALA A 206 -12.00 -22.52 -0.65
C ALA A 206 -11.12 -21.59 0.23
N PRO A 207 -11.54 -21.26 1.48
CA PRO A 207 -10.71 -20.47 2.39
C PRO A 207 -9.46 -21.26 2.78
N LEU A 208 -8.32 -20.57 2.77
CA LEU A 208 -7.00 -21.13 3.10
C LEU A 208 -6.46 -20.57 4.41
N ALA A 209 -6.46 -19.24 4.53
CA ALA A 209 -5.91 -18.56 5.69
C ALA A 209 -6.60 -17.21 5.89
N ASP A 210 -6.70 -16.75 7.14
CA ASP A 210 -7.10 -15.40 7.47
C ASP A 210 -5.89 -14.58 7.89
N LEU A 211 -5.80 -13.38 7.31
CA LEU A 211 -4.87 -12.34 7.71
C LEU A 211 -5.56 -11.36 8.64
N SER A 212 -4.88 -10.93 9.70
CA SER A 212 -5.35 -9.79 10.50
C SER A 212 -5.47 -8.54 9.62
N ALA A 213 -6.36 -7.62 10.00
CA ALA A 213 -6.31 -6.28 9.46
C ALA A 213 -4.93 -5.66 9.77
N ASP A 214 -4.32 -5.03 8.77
CA ASP A 214 -3.03 -4.36 8.91
C ASP A 214 -3.18 -3.00 9.62
N GLU A 215 -2.29 -2.67 10.54
CA GLU A 215 -2.37 -1.45 11.34
C GLU A 215 -2.43 -0.18 10.50
N SER A 216 -1.62 -0.09 9.45
CA SER A 216 -1.56 1.11 8.60
C SER A 216 -2.85 1.27 7.81
N HIS A 217 -3.38 0.18 7.28
CA HIS A 217 -4.66 0.18 6.57
C HIS A 217 -5.84 0.49 7.49
N VAL A 218 -5.85 -0.04 8.71
CA VAL A 218 -6.87 0.31 9.71
C VAL A 218 -6.84 1.79 10.02
N TRP A 219 -5.66 2.34 10.26
CA TRP A 219 -5.51 3.77 10.56
C TRP A 219 -5.97 4.66 9.40
N GLU A 220 -5.60 4.33 8.15
CA GLU A 220 -6.06 5.04 6.95
C GLU A 220 -7.57 4.94 6.77
N ALA A 221 -8.16 3.75 6.97
CA ALA A 221 -9.60 3.55 6.88
C ALA A 221 -10.36 4.36 7.92
N LEU A 222 -9.89 4.38 9.17
CA LEU A 222 -10.49 5.17 10.24
C LEU A 222 -10.44 6.68 9.93
N ARG A 223 -9.31 7.19 9.43
CA ARG A 223 -9.20 8.59 8.97
C ARG A 223 -10.16 8.91 7.83
N ALA A 224 -10.29 8.00 6.87
CA ALA A 224 -11.21 8.18 5.75
C ALA A 224 -12.67 8.14 6.22
N LEU A 225 -13.05 7.20 7.11
CA LEU A 225 -14.37 7.11 7.70
C LEU A 225 -14.70 8.31 8.61
N TYR A 226 -13.69 8.95 9.18
CA TYR A 226 -13.88 10.25 9.85
C TYR A 226 -14.53 11.27 8.91
N LEU A 227 -14.27 11.23 7.60
CA LEU A 227 -14.84 12.14 6.60
C LEU A 227 -16.19 11.67 6.05
N VAL A 228 -16.33 10.37 5.74
CA VAL A 228 -17.48 9.84 4.97
C VAL A 228 -18.30 8.77 5.70
N GLY A 229 -17.87 8.35 6.90
CA GLY A 229 -18.54 7.30 7.67
C GLY A 229 -19.97 7.64 8.05
N GLN A 230 -20.81 6.63 8.16
CA GLN A 230 -22.25 6.73 8.50
C GLN A 230 -22.56 5.94 9.78
N PRO A 231 -23.72 6.17 10.42
CA PRO A 231 -24.11 5.46 11.64
C PRO A 231 -24.08 3.94 11.53
N SER A 232 -24.32 3.38 10.33
CA SER A 232 -24.22 1.93 10.06
C SER A 232 -22.81 1.38 10.14
N ASP A 233 -21.79 2.23 10.15
CA ASP A 233 -20.37 1.82 10.16
C ASP A 233 -19.79 1.75 11.59
N LEU A 234 -20.57 2.24 12.59
CA LEU A 234 -20.10 2.35 13.97
C LEU A 234 -19.62 1.01 14.54
N GLU A 235 -20.30 -0.10 14.25
CA GLU A 235 -19.93 -1.41 14.76
C GLU A 235 -18.51 -1.82 14.37
N ASP A 236 -18.10 -1.56 13.13
CA ASP A 236 -16.74 -1.88 12.65
C ASP A 236 -15.70 -0.91 13.23
N VAL A 237 -16.05 0.38 13.41
CA VAL A 237 -15.13 1.39 13.94
C VAL A 237 -14.91 1.20 15.45
N GLU A 238 -15.97 0.91 16.21
CA GLU A 238 -15.94 0.76 17.67
C GLU A 238 -15.04 -0.38 18.16
N ARG A 239 -14.78 -1.38 17.32
CA ARG A 239 -13.80 -2.45 17.61
C ARG A 239 -12.42 -1.88 17.96
N TYR A 240 -12.05 -0.75 17.36
CA TYR A 240 -10.75 -0.12 17.50
C TYR A 240 -10.69 0.98 18.56
N VAL A 241 -11.80 1.29 19.22
CA VAL A 241 -11.82 2.20 20.38
C VAL A 241 -11.15 1.58 21.61
N ARG A 242 -11.09 0.24 21.66
CA ARG A 242 -10.36 -0.50 22.69
C ARG A 242 -8.99 -0.91 22.15
N PRO A 243 -7.98 -1.12 23.03
CA PRO A 243 -6.67 -1.60 22.61
C PRO A 243 -6.81 -2.93 21.84
N VAL A 244 -6.20 -2.98 20.64
CA VAL A 244 -6.10 -4.19 19.83
C VAL A 244 -4.65 -4.68 19.87
N PRO A 245 -4.39 -5.95 20.23
CA PRO A 245 -3.04 -6.48 20.27
C PRO A 245 -2.30 -6.28 18.94
N GLY A 246 -1.08 -5.75 19.01
CA GLY A 246 -0.25 -5.49 17.83
C GLY A 246 -0.54 -4.16 17.11
N MET A 247 -1.47 -3.33 17.63
CA MET A 247 -1.75 -1.99 17.09
C MET A 247 -1.36 -0.90 18.09
N ARG A 248 -0.86 0.24 17.58
CA ARG A 248 -0.48 1.39 18.41
C ARG A 248 -1.70 2.18 18.90
N ASP A 249 -1.53 2.92 20.00
CA ASP A 249 -2.55 3.79 20.59
C ASP A 249 -3.06 4.87 19.60
N THR A 250 -2.32 5.17 18.55
CA THR A 250 -2.75 6.09 17.49
C THR A 250 -3.99 5.60 16.76
N VAL A 251 -4.12 4.28 16.56
CA VAL A 251 -5.31 3.65 15.97
C VAL A 251 -6.51 3.84 16.90
N GLN A 252 -6.33 3.58 18.20
CA GLN A 252 -7.39 3.74 19.19
C GLN A 252 -7.90 5.18 19.26
N ARG A 253 -6.98 6.17 19.31
CA ARG A 253 -7.36 7.60 19.31
C ARG A 253 -8.09 8.00 18.03
N GLN A 254 -7.63 7.50 16.86
CA GLN A 254 -8.31 7.79 15.60
C GLN A 254 -9.70 7.14 15.56
N ALA A 255 -9.87 5.92 16.06
CA ALA A 255 -11.17 5.27 16.14
C ALA A 255 -12.15 6.07 17.01
N ALA A 256 -11.75 6.52 18.19
CA ALA A 256 -12.57 7.34 19.06
C ALA A 256 -13.02 8.64 18.36
N ALA A 257 -12.10 9.38 17.73
CA ALA A 257 -12.42 10.57 16.97
C ALA A 257 -13.38 10.29 15.80
N THR A 258 -13.23 9.13 15.15
CA THR A 258 -14.10 8.72 14.04
C THR A 258 -15.52 8.39 14.52
N VAL A 259 -15.65 7.71 15.66
CA VAL A 259 -16.97 7.46 16.30
C VAL A 259 -17.67 8.78 16.60
N GLU A 260 -16.98 9.73 17.25
CA GLU A 260 -17.54 11.05 17.55
C GLU A 260 -18.02 11.79 16.29
N ALA A 261 -17.20 11.78 15.23
CA ALA A 261 -17.54 12.43 13.97
C ALA A 261 -18.74 11.79 13.27
N ILE A 262 -18.88 10.45 13.33
CA ILE A 262 -20.03 9.73 12.76
C ILE A 262 -21.29 10.03 13.58
N GLN A 263 -21.20 10.06 14.91
CA GLN A 263 -22.34 10.36 15.80
C GLN A 263 -22.81 11.81 15.63
N ALA A 264 -21.89 12.76 15.48
CA ALA A 264 -22.25 14.16 15.23
C ALA A 264 -23.04 14.34 13.92
N ARG A 265 -22.72 13.58 12.86
CA ARG A 265 -23.49 13.60 11.60
C ARG A 265 -24.90 13.03 11.73
N LYS A 266 -25.17 12.13 12.70
CA LYS A 266 -26.50 11.61 12.98
C LYS A 266 -27.43 12.66 13.58
N THR A 267 -26.86 13.63 14.29
CA THR A 267 -27.63 14.67 15.01
C THR A 267 -27.87 15.94 14.20
N THR A 268 -27.22 16.06 13.02
CA THR A 268 -27.45 17.20 12.11
C THR A 268 -28.53 16.80 11.10
N PRO A 269 -29.71 17.48 11.11
CA PRO A 269 -30.83 17.17 10.23
C PRO A 269 -30.54 17.46 8.76
#